data_a473c36b30b8407a98aa56c3207050fd
#
_entry.id   a473c36b30b8407a98aa56c3207050fd
#
_cell.length_a   1.000
_cell.length_b   1.000
_cell.length_c   1.000
_cell.angle_alpha   90.00
_cell.angle_beta   90.00
_cell.angle_gamma   90.00
#
_symmetry.space_group_name_H-M   'P 1'
#
loop_
_entity.id
_entity.type
_entity.pdbx_description
1 polymer ?
#
loop_
_entity_poly.entity_id
_entity_poly.type
_entity_poly.pdbx_seq_one_letter_code
_entity_poly.pdbx_strand_id
1 'polypeptide(L)'
;MKKKLFAVLLSTMLVFGMFSGCGEEEAVSGEDNELESIELVESEEPESIEEENHDGMYRSELTNEWIDESLENQRPVAILVDNELTALDHYGLTQADIIYEIMNSTANGEITRFMCIVKDWENITQFGSIRSARPTHFMLAPEYDAVIIHDGGPFYIDAFLKNPWVNNLSGGFARIDNGKSREFTEYVTTGEIADRLERANYSSEYTDYYEGPHWTFASENDPMDLGTFSDSEDCTYVDLPFPHNRSELEYDEESNTYLYYEYGKAHIDLANDNKQLAFTNLIIQKAVLNKFDENGYMQFNLINESGEGYYITGGKAIPITWEKGTDTEPTKYYDENGNEIILNTGKTYIALVSEKRWSELLIK
;
A
#
# COMPACT_ATOMS: atom_id res chain seq x y z
N MET A 1 28.28 2.42 -39.90
CA MET A 1 29.36 1.50 -40.31
C MET A 1 30.11 0.99 -39.10
N LYS A 2 30.38 -0.33 -39.11
CA LYS A 2 31.15 -1.15 -38.14
C LYS A 2 30.37 -1.68 -36.91
N LYS A 3 29.81 -2.88 -37.13
CA LYS A 3 29.48 -3.89 -36.12
C LYS A 3 30.75 -4.46 -35.51
N LYS A 4 30.78 -4.67 -34.21
CA LYS A 4 31.74 -5.57 -33.57
C LYS A 4 30.99 -6.68 -32.86
N LEU A 5 31.17 -7.89 -33.39
CA LEU A 5 30.79 -9.18 -32.84
C LEU A 5 31.84 -9.57 -31.79
N PHE A 6 31.43 -10.00 -30.59
CA PHE A 6 32.31 -10.71 -29.66
C PHE A 6 31.71 -12.11 -29.42
N ALA A 7 32.49 -13.09 -29.80
CA ALA A 7 32.24 -14.50 -29.53
C ALA A 7 32.85 -14.87 -28.18
N VAL A 8 32.11 -15.59 -27.35
CA VAL A 8 32.63 -16.20 -26.12
C VAL A 8 32.72 -17.71 -26.32
N LEU A 9 33.94 -18.20 -26.17
CA LEU A 9 34.29 -19.62 -26.22
C LEU A 9 33.85 -20.34 -24.95
N LEU A 10 33.18 -21.47 -25.14
CA LEU A 10 32.86 -22.48 -24.12
C LEU A 10 34.04 -23.44 -23.99
N SER A 11 34.62 -23.56 -22.79
CA SER A 11 35.66 -24.54 -22.48
C SER A 11 35.14 -25.57 -21.47
N THR A 12 34.85 -26.75 -21.95
CA THR A 12 34.58 -27.95 -21.15
C THR A 12 35.88 -28.65 -20.79
N MET A 13 36.10 -28.92 -19.51
CA MET A 13 37.17 -29.79 -19.04
C MET A 13 36.61 -30.95 -18.26
N LEU A 14 36.65 -32.13 -18.91
CA LEU A 14 36.42 -33.44 -18.28
C LEU A 14 37.75 -33.88 -17.63
N VAL A 15 37.69 -34.30 -16.37
CA VAL A 15 38.77 -35.04 -15.72
C VAL A 15 38.26 -36.41 -15.27
N PHE A 16 38.75 -37.44 -15.96
CA PHE A 16 38.65 -38.85 -15.56
C PHE A 16 39.82 -39.19 -14.61
N GLY A 17 39.55 -39.77 -13.49
CA GLY A 17 40.54 -40.37 -12.59
C GLY A 17 40.15 -41.77 -12.21
N MET A 18 40.75 -42.75 -12.87
CA MET A 18 40.73 -44.18 -12.45
C MET A 18 41.84 -44.39 -11.43
N PHE A 19 41.54 -45.10 -10.36
CA PHE A 19 42.54 -45.86 -9.59
C PHE A 19 42.04 -47.26 -9.30
N SER A 20 42.75 -48.24 -9.86
CA SER A 20 42.74 -49.62 -9.49
C SER A 20 43.69 -49.89 -8.30
N GLY A 21 43.29 -50.77 -7.40
CA GLY A 21 44.16 -51.32 -6.37
C GLY A 21 43.62 -52.66 -5.90
N CYS A 22 44.35 -53.72 -6.30
CA CYS A 22 44.16 -55.13 -5.85
C CYS A 22 44.76 -55.38 -4.46
N GLY A 23 44.24 -56.38 -3.76
CA GLY A 23 44.90 -57.00 -2.58
C GLY A 23 43.88 -57.76 -1.77
N GLU A 24 43.81 -58.99 -1.99
CA GLU A 24 44.07 -60.26 -1.26
C GLU A 24 43.02 -60.74 -0.23
N GLU A 25 42.64 -62.00 -0.43
CA GLU A 25 41.68 -62.81 0.32
C GLU A 25 42.24 -63.18 1.72
N GLU A 26 41.34 -63.25 2.71
CA GLU A 26 41.37 -64.30 3.72
C GLU A 26 39.93 -64.70 4.10
N ALA A 27 39.70 -66.02 4.05
CA ALA A 27 38.45 -66.64 4.41
C ALA A 27 38.38 -67.01 5.88
N VAL A 28 37.30 -66.66 6.57
CA VAL A 28 36.88 -67.33 7.81
C VAL A 28 35.36 -67.50 7.80
N SER A 29 35.02 -68.72 8.19
CA SER A 29 33.72 -69.38 8.25
C SER A 29 32.61 -68.70 9.07
N GLY A 30 31.41 -68.77 8.56
CA GLY A 30 30.16 -69.23 9.15
C GLY A 30 29.59 -68.50 10.38
N GLU A 31 28.41 -67.97 10.14
CA GLU A 31 27.25 -68.20 11.02
C GLU A 31 26.02 -67.55 10.37
N ASP A 32 24.91 -68.27 10.42
CA ASP A 32 23.60 -67.86 9.93
C ASP A 32 23.11 -66.58 10.61
N ASN A 33 22.65 -65.62 9.84
CA ASN A 33 21.74 -64.59 10.30
C ASN A 33 20.64 -64.32 9.31
N GLU A 34 19.44 -64.30 9.83
CA GLU A 34 18.16 -64.09 9.19
C GLU A 34 18.15 -62.81 8.32
N LEU A 35 17.63 -62.98 7.11
CA LEU A 35 17.28 -61.86 6.22
C LEU A 35 16.05 -61.13 6.77
N GLU A 36 16.26 -60.03 7.49
CA GLU A 36 15.23 -59.01 7.67
C GLU A 36 14.93 -58.36 6.32
N SER A 37 13.70 -58.49 5.89
CA SER A 37 13.17 -57.80 4.73
C SER A 37 13.12 -56.30 4.99
N ILE A 38 14.01 -55.54 4.33
CA ILE A 38 13.90 -54.09 4.28
C ILE A 38 12.70 -53.77 3.41
N GLU A 39 11.60 -53.33 4.03
CA GLU A 39 10.51 -52.65 3.32
C GLU A 39 11.08 -51.39 2.67
N LEU A 40 11.02 -51.36 1.35
CA LEU A 40 11.24 -50.13 0.58
C LEU A 40 10.15 -49.13 0.98
N VAL A 41 10.51 -48.13 1.75
CA VAL A 41 9.68 -46.94 1.93
C VAL A 41 9.61 -46.28 0.54
N GLU A 42 8.43 -46.41 -0.09
CA GLU A 42 8.12 -45.57 -1.27
C GLU A 42 8.33 -44.10 -0.89
N SER A 43 9.31 -43.48 -1.53
CA SER A 43 9.48 -42.04 -1.43
C SER A 43 8.23 -41.38 -2.04
N GLU A 44 7.43 -40.74 -1.23
CA GLU A 44 6.39 -39.85 -1.72
C GLU A 44 7.03 -38.88 -2.72
N GLU A 45 6.56 -38.91 -3.97
CA GLU A 45 6.91 -37.88 -4.95
C GLU A 45 6.47 -36.51 -4.35
N PRO A 46 7.28 -35.45 -4.45
CA PRO A 46 6.85 -34.16 -3.98
C PRO A 46 5.56 -33.76 -4.70
N GLU A 47 4.53 -33.44 -3.93
CA GLU A 47 3.30 -32.90 -4.49
C GLU A 47 3.68 -31.77 -5.44
N SER A 48 3.25 -31.85 -6.68
CA SER A 48 3.43 -30.78 -7.66
C SER A 48 2.68 -29.58 -7.12
N ILE A 49 3.42 -28.52 -6.76
CA ILE A 49 2.82 -27.21 -6.51
C ILE A 49 2.14 -26.85 -7.83
N GLU A 50 0.81 -26.89 -7.87
CA GLU A 50 0.07 -26.35 -8.99
C GLU A 50 0.41 -24.85 -9.05
N GLU A 51 1.08 -24.43 -10.11
CA GLU A 51 1.27 -23.00 -10.36
C GLU A 51 -0.13 -22.37 -10.50
N GLU A 52 -0.45 -21.40 -9.67
CA GLU A 52 -1.72 -20.68 -9.78
C GLU A 52 -1.85 -20.10 -11.19
N ASN A 53 -2.99 -20.36 -11.84
CA ASN A 53 -3.25 -19.83 -13.16
C ASN A 53 -3.72 -18.38 -13.06
N HIS A 54 -2.91 -17.46 -13.60
CA HIS A 54 -3.19 -16.02 -13.64
C HIS A 54 -3.59 -15.54 -15.04
N ASP A 55 -4.12 -16.43 -15.92
CA ASP A 55 -4.61 -16.04 -17.24
C ASP A 55 -5.75 -15.00 -17.10
N GLY A 56 -5.62 -13.86 -17.81
CA GLY A 56 -6.58 -12.74 -17.73
C GLY A 56 -6.41 -11.84 -16.49
N MET A 57 -5.28 -11.96 -15.80
CA MET A 57 -4.93 -11.10 -14.66
C MET A 57 -3.62 -10.34 -14.90
N TYR A 58 -3.44 -9.22 -14.22
CA TYR A 58 -2.17 -8.49 -14.20
C TYR A 58 -1.82 -8.09 -12.76
N ARG A 59 -0.56 -7.73 -12.52
CA ARG A 59 -0.10 -7.24 -11.22
C ARG A 59 -0.47 -5.77 -11.04
N SER A 60 -1.31 -5.49 -10.06
CA SER A 60 -1.70 -4.11 -9.71
C SER A 60 -0.47 -3.25 -9.41
N GLU A 61 -0.40 -2.07 -10.02
CA GLU A 61 0.64 -1.08 -9.75
C GLU A 61 0.51 -0.43 -8.36
N LEU A 62 -0.60 -0.66 -7.65
CA LEU A 62 -0.87 -0.11 -6.32
C LEU A 62 -0.60 -1.09 -5.19
N THR A 63 -0.77 -2.40 -5.43
CA THR A 63 -0.67 -3.44 -4.39
C THR A 63 0.20 -4.64 -4.79
N ASN A 64 0.56 -4.78 -6.07
CA ASN A 64 1.17 -5.96 -6.66
C ASN A 64 0.33 -7.25 -6.52
N GLU A 65 -0.92 -7.15 -6.10
CA GLU A 65 -1.86 -8.28 -6.12
C GLU A 65 -2.30 -8.59 -7.55
N TRP A 66 -2.66 -9.84 -7.83
CA TRP A 66 -3.26 -10.23 -9.10
C TRP A 66 -4.70 -9.72 -9.17
N ILE A 67 -4.99 -8.87 -10.14
CA ILE A 67 -6.33 -8.34 -10.40
C ILE A 67 -6.69 -8.51 -11.88
N ASP A 68 -7.97 -8.34 -12.24
CA ASP A 68 -8.46 -8.52 -13.60
C ASP A 68 -7.72 -7.62 -14.61
N GLU A 69 -7.29 -8.18 -15.75
CA GLU A 69 -6.52 -7.46 -16.77
C GLU A 69 -7.28 -6.27 -17.39
N SER A 70 -8.62 -6.27 -17.31
CA SER A 70 -9.43 -5.14 -17.78
C SER A 70 -9.17 -3.85 -16.99
N LEU A 71 -8.62 -3.97 -15.80
CA LEU A 71 -8.28 -2.84 -14.91
C LEU A 71 -6.91 -2.23 -15.22
N GLU A 72 -6.07 -2.85 -16.07
CA GLU A 72 -4.67 -2.42 -16.29
C GLU A 72 -4.56 -0.92 -16.61
N ASN A 73 -5.41 -0.42 -17.52
CA ASN A 73 -5.39 0.97 -17.92
C ASN A 73 -6.37 1.85 -17.12
N GLN A 74 -7.19 1.28 -16.25
CA GLN A 74 -8.13 2.03 -15.43
C GLN A 74 -7.40 2.92 -14.44
N ARG A 75 -7.64 4.22 -14.49
CA ARG A 75 -7.09 5.14 -13.50
C ARG A 75 -7.84 5.00 -12.17
N PRO A 76 -7.14 5.11 -11.02
CA PRO A 76 -7.80 5.02 -9.71
C PRO A 76 -8.63 6.27 -9.40
N VAL A 77 -9.46 6.16 -8.38
CA VAL A 77 -10.10 7.32 -7.73
C VAL A 77 -9.47 7.55 -6.36
N ALA A 78 -9.43 8.81 -5.91
CA ALA A 78 -9.01 9.23 -4.58
C ALA A 78 -10.23 9.73 -3.79
N ILE A 79 -10.82 8.88 -2.94
CA ILE A 79 -12.04 9.20 -2.20
C ILE A 79 -11.68 9.78 -0.83
N LEU A 80 -12.18 10.99 -0.53
CA LEU A 80 -11.94 11.65 0.74
C LEU A 80 -13.03 11.29 1.74
N VAL A 81 -12.64 10.58 2.81
CA VAL A 81 -13.54 10.04 3.84
C VAL A 81 -13.35 10.76 5.16
N ASP A 82 -14.46 11.11 5.80
CA ASP A 82 -14.45 11.75 7.11
C ASP A 82 -13.99 10.76 8.17
N ASN A 83 -13.04 11.17 9.00
CA ASN A 83 -12.51 10.34 10.09
C ASN A 83 -12.93 10.87 11.48
N GLU A 84 -14.06 11.52 11.57
CA GLU A 84 -14.63 11.98 12.84
C GLU A 84 -15.48 10.84 13.45
N LEU A 85 -15.43 10.71 14.77
CA LEU A 85 -16.13 9.62 15.51
C LEU A 85 -17.60 9.43 15.08
N THR A 86 -18.31 10.53 14.77
CA THR A 86 -19.70 10.47 14.32
C THR A 86 -19.83 9.86 12.92
N ALA A 87 -18.76 9.89 12.09
CA ALA A 87 -18.78 9.26 10.77
C ALA A 87 -18.77 7.73 10.84
N LEU A 88 -18.21 7.18 11.90
CA LEU A 88 -18.05 5.73 12.08
C LEU A 88 -19.42 5.02 12.29
N ASP A 89 -19.63 3.77 11.90
CA ASP A 89 -18.62 2.95 11.22
C ASP A 89 -18.60 3.28 9.72
N HIS A 90 -17.45 3.05 9.04
CA HIS A 90 -17.30 3.32 7.63
C HIS A 90 -17.75 2.17 6.72
N TYR A 91 -17.91 2.49 5.44
CA TYR A 91 -18.28 1.56 4.37
C TYR A 91 -17.24 1.62 3.27
N GLY A 92 -16.78 0.48 2.80
CA GLY A 92 -15.94 0.32 1.60
C GLY A 92 -14.44 0.53 1.79
N LEU A 93 -13.96 0.95 2.97
CA LEU A 93 -12.55 1.30 3.14
C LEU A 93 -11.60 0.12 2.93
N THR A 94 -12.05 -1.11 3.16
CA THR A 94 -11.26 -2.31 2.85
C THR A 94 -11.09 -2.57 1.34
N GLN A 95 -11.80 -1.84 0.47
CA GLN A 95 -11.59 -1.88 -0.99
C GLN A 95 -10.47 -0.94 -1.44
N ALA A 96 -10.02 -0.01 -0.59
CA ALA A 96 -8.90 0.86 -0.91
C ALA A 96 -7.59 0.06 -0.99
N ASP A 97 -6.77 0.40 -1.99
CA ASP A 97 -5.43 -0.14 -2.21
C ASP A 97 -4.41 0.58 -1.34
N ILE A 98 -4.56 1.92 -1.25
CA ILE A 98 -3.72 2.79 -0.44
C ILE A 98 -4.62 3.72 0.37
N ILE A 99 -4.33 3.88 1.66
CA ILE A 99 -5.00 4.87 2.51
C ILE A 99 -3.98 5.84 3.08
N TYR A 100 -4.17 7.12 2.77
CA TYR A 100 -3.50 8.21 3.47
C TYR A 100 -4.33 8.66 4.66
N GLU A 101 -3.72 8.78 5.85
CA GLU A 101 -4.32 9.49 6.98
C GLU A 101 -3.60 10.83 7.19
N ILE A 102 -4.37 11.91 7.07
CA ILE A 102 -3.83 13.27 6.96
C ILE A 102 -4.53 14.18 7.96
N MET A 103 -3.77 14.86 8.81
CA MET A 103 -4.34 15.90 9.67
C MET A 103 -4.97 16.99 8.81
N ASN A 104 -6.24 17.24 9.02
CA ASN A 104 -7.07 18.05 8.15
C ASN A 104 -7.41 19.43 8.71
N SER A 105 -7.53 19.51 10.04
CA SER A 105 -7.94 20.74 10.74
C SER A 105 -7.51 20.70 12.20
N THR A 106 -7.34 21.86 12.82
CA THR A 106 -7.21 21.98 14.28
C THR A 106 -8.56 21.92 15.01
N ALA A 107 -9.68 21.85 14.27
CA ALA A 107 -10.98 21.61 14.87
C ALA A 107 -11.04 20.24 15.54
N ASN A 108 -11.89 20.09 16.56
CA ASN A 108 -12.07 18.84 17.29
C ASN A 108 -10.77 18.18 17.77
N GLY A 109 -9.74 18.98 18.13
CA GLY A 109 -8.48 18.44 18.63
C GLY A 109 -7.57 17.82 17.59
N GLU A 110 -7.48 18.42 16.41
CA GLU A 110 -6.59 17.99 15.31
C GLU A 110 -7.09 16.72 14.58
N ILE A 111 -8.32 16.81 14.13
CA ILE A 111 -8.97 15.75 13.37
C ILE A 111 -8.22 15.38 12.09
N THR A 112 -8.14 14.10 11.79
CA THR A 112 -7.61 13.57 10.53
C THR A 112 -8.70 13.38 9.47
N ARG A 113 -8.28 13.00 8.26
CA ARG A 113 -9.12 12.57 7.16
C ARG A 113 -8.40 11.51 6.36
N PHE A 114 -9.15 10.53 5.88
CA PHE A 114 -8.63 9.57 4.93
C PHE A 114 -8.71 10.09 3.50
N MET A 115 -7.67 9.81 2.71
CA MET A 115 -7.70 9.80 1.26
C MET A 115 -7.45 8.36 0.81
N CYS A 116 -8.47 7.75 0.25
CA CYS A 116 -8.46 6.34 -0.14
C CYS A 116 -8.26 6.23 -1.64
N ILE A 117 -7.15 5.65 -2.09
CA ILE A 117 -6.87 5.35 -3.49
C ILE A 117 -7.49 3.99 -3.81
N VAL A 118 -8.38 3.94 -4.79
CA VAL A 118 -9.13 2.74 -5.16
C VAL A 118 -9.00 2.49 -6.66
N LYS A 119 -8.42 1.36 -7.04
CA LYS A 119 -8.25 0.94 -8.44
C LYS A 119 -9.55 0.34 -8.99
N ASP A 120 -10.07 -0.65 -8.29
CA ASP A 120 -11.30 -1.35 -8.67
C ASP A 120 -12.56 -0.64 -8.13
N TRP A 121 -12.77 0.59 -8.61
CA TRP A 121 -13.90 1.41 -8.17
C TRP A 121 -15.25 1.03 -8.80
N GLU A 122 -15.28 0.23 -9.86
CA GLU A 122 -16.54 -0.24 -10.46
C GLU A 122 -17.29 -1.22 -9.55
N ASN A 123 -16.55 -1.95 -8.71
CA ASN A 123 -17.11 -2.90 -7.73
C ASN A 123 -17.51 -2.26 -6.39
N ILE A 124 -17.42 -0.93 -6.26
CA ILE A 124 -17.90 -0.23 -5.07
C ILE A 124 -19.43 -0.35 -4.97
N THR A 125 -19.91 -0.87 -3.84
CA THR A 125 -21.34 -0.90 -3.51
C THR A 125 -21.75 0.30 -2.66
N GLN A 126 -20.94 0.64 -1.66
CA GLN A 126 -21.06 1.83 -0.81
C GLN A 126 -19.67 2.21 -0.28
N PHE A 127 -19.28 3.49 -0.37
CA PHE A 127 -18.00 3.97 0.12
C PHE A 127 -18.14 5.34 0.80
N GLY A 128 -17.58 5.51 2.01
CA GLY A 128 -17.59 6.79 2.72
C GLY A 128 -17.97 6.67 4.20
N SER A 129 -18.35 7.81 4.83
CA SER A 129 -18.97 9.03 4.24
C SER A 129 -17.93 9.98 3.62
N ILE A 130 -18.29 10.56 2.47
CA ILE A 130 -17.45 11.50 1.72
C ILE A 130 -17.37 12.85 2.44
N ARG A 131 -16.21 13.49 2.35
CA ARG A 131 -15.96 14.81 2.98
C ARG A 131 -15.13 15.77 2.13
N SER A 132 -15.00 16.97 2.66
CA SER A 132 -14.34 18.11 1.99
C SER A 132 -12.85 17.92 1.79
N ALA A 133 -12.34 18.35 0.64
CA ALA A 133 -10.93 18.36 0.31
C ALA A 133 -10.14 19.46 1.03
N ARG A 134 -8.83 19.30 1.05
CA ARG A 134 -7.82 20.29 1.46
C ARG A 134 -6.69 20.32 0.42
N PRO A 135 -5.88 21.38 0.38
CA PRO A 135 -4.76 21.50 -0.56
C PRO A 135 -3.86 20.26 -0.62
N THR A 136 -3.53 19.66 0.51
CA THR A 136 -2.66 18.47 0.59
C THR A 136 -3.15 17.32 -0.29
N HIS A 137 -4.47 17.09 -0.38
CA HIS A 137 -5.03 16.02 -1.21
C HIS A 137 -4.74 16.23 -2.71
N PHE A 138 -4.69 17.49 -3.16
CA PHE A 138 -4.37 17.86 -4.55
C PHE A 138 -2.88 17.86 -4.86
N MET A 139 -2.02 17.67 -3.86
CA MET A 139 -0.59 17.44 -4.00
C MET A 139 -0.24 15.95 -4.05
N LEU A 140 -1.14 15.08 -3.58
CA LEU A 140 -0.92 13.63 -3.46
C LEU A 140 -1.70 12.82 -4.50
N ALA A 141 -2.99 13.09 -4.69
CA ALA A 141 -3.82 12.31 -5.61
C ALA A 141 -3.32 12.31 -7.07
N PRO A 142 -2.74 13.43 -7.63
CA PRO A 142 -2.18 13.44 -8.97
C PRO A 142 -0.97 12.52 -9.16
N GLU A 143 -0.26 12.11 -8.11
CA GLU A 143 0.82 11.11 -8.20
C GLU A 143 0.34 9.78 -8.80
N TYR A 144 -0.94 9.50 -8.66
CA TYR A 144 -1.62 8.29 -9.16
C TYR A 144 -2.48 8.59 -10.40
N ASP A 145 -2.43 9.82 -10.93
CA ASP A 145 -3.41 10.30 -11.93
C ASP A 145 -4.87 10.05 -11.48
N ALA A 146 -5.12 10.05 -10.16
CA ALA A 146 -6.41 9.69 -9.59
C ALA A 146 -7.46 10.80 -9.76
N VAL A 147 -8.72 10.42 -10.01
CA VAL A 147 -9.86 11.35 -9.97
C VAL A 147 -10.26 11.57 -8.51
N ILE A 148 -10.23 12.81 -8.05
CA ILE A 148 -10.50 13.15 -6.63
C ILE A 148 -12.01 13.22 -6.40
N ILE A 149 -12.50 12.46 -5.41
CA ILE A 149 -13.91 12.44 -4.98
C ILE A 149 -14.04 13.06 -3.60
N HIS A 150 -14.83 14.15 -3.51
CA HIS A 150 -14.98 14.90 -2.26
C HIS A 150 -16.30 15.66 -2.20
N ASP A 151 -16.70 16.16 -1.03
CA ASP A 151 -17.84 17.09 -0.88
C ASP A 151 -17.38 18.44 -0.34
N GLY A 152 -17.17 19.41 -1.25
CA GLY A 152 -16.74 20.75 -0.93
C GLY A 152 -15.27 20.89 -0.54
N GLY A 153 -14.92 22.07 -0.05
CA GLY A 153 -13.59 22.45 0.39
C GLY A 153 -13.48 23.96 0.60
N PRO A 154 -12.42 24.45 1.25
CA PRO A 154 -12.17 25.88 1.37
C PRO A 154 -11.73 26.44 0.00
N PHE A 155 -11.89 27.76 -0.18
CA PHE A 155 -11.50 28.44 -1.43
C PHE A 155 -10.01 28.26 -1.81
N TYR A 156 -9.17 27.81 -0.91
CA TYR A 156 -7.75 27.50 -1.14
C TYR A 156 -7.54 26.40 -2.17
N ILE A 157 -8.50 25.49 -2.35
CA ILE A 157 -8.42 24.45 -3.37
C ILE A 157 -8.66 24.97 -4.79
N ASP A 158 -9.26 26.15 -4.96
CA ASP A 158 -9.63 26.71 -6.27
C ASP A 158 -8.41 26.90 -7.20
N ALA A 159 -7.22 27.08 -6.64
CA ALA A 159 -5.99 27.17 -7.42
C ALA A 159 -5.62 25.81 -8.03
N PHE A 160 -5.73 24.73 -7.26
CA PHE A 160 -5.44 23.36 -7.69
C PHE A 160 -6.44 22.88 -8.73
N LEU A 161 -7.73 23.20 -8.57
CA LEU A 161 -8.78 22.82 -9.51
C LEU A 161 -8.59 23.38 -10.92
N LYS A 162 -7.69 24.33 -11.12
CA LYS A 162 -7.35 24.90 -12.43
C LYS A 162 -6.24 24.15 -13.15
N ASN A 163 -5.54 23.29 -12.45
CA ASN A 163 -4.46 22.50 -13.04
C ASN A 163 -5.04 21.46 -14.02
N PRO A 164 -4.46 21.30 -15.21
CA PRO A 164 -5.01 20.42 -16.23
C PRO A 164 -4.94 18.93 -15.87
N TRP A 165 -4.07 18.56 -14.94
CA TRP A 165 -3.94 17.20 -14.39
C TRP A 165 -4.93 16.90 -13.27
N VAL A 166 -5.68 17.88 -12.76
CA VAL A 166 -6.65 17.68 -11.68
C VAL A 166 -8.04 17.44 -12.25
N ASN A 167 -8.53 16.22 -12.10
CA ASN A 167 -9.92 15.87 -12.29
C ASN A 167 -10.57 15.64 -10.92
N ASN A 168 -11.73 16.27 -10.68
CA ASN A 168 -12.44 16.11 -9.42
C ASN A 168 -13.95 16.00 -9.59
N LEU A 169 -14.56 15.20 -8.75
CA LEU A 169 -16.00 15.04 -8.62
C LEU A 169 -16.41 15.54 -7.23
N SER A 170 -17.04 16.72 -7.18
CA SER A 170 -17.35 17.37 -5.89
C SER A 170 -18.85 17.36 -5.62
N GLY A 171 -19.24 16.75 -4.48
CA GLY A 171 -20.59 16.77 -3.93
C GLY A 171 -21.70 16.18 -4.81
N GLY A 172 -22.91 16.12 -4.27
CA GLY A 172 -24.07 15.62 -4.98
C GLY A 172 -24.10 14.10 -5.18
N PHE A 173 -23.26 13.36 -4.45
CA PHE A 173 -23.31 11.90 -4.37
C PHE A 173 -24.55 11.42 -3.58
N ALA A 174 -24.82 10.13 -3.63
CA ALA A 174 -25.98 9.55 -2.95
C ALA A 174 -25.96 9.85 -1.46
N ARG A 175 -27.14 10.23 -0.93
CA ARG A 175 -27.31 10.43 0.50
C ARG A 175 -28.14 9.31 1.10
N ILE A 176 -27.52 8.57 2.00
CA ILE A 176 -28.13 7.43 2.68
C ILE A 176 -28.50 7.87 4.10
N ASP A 177 -29.77 7.75 4.46
CA ASP A 177 -30.24 8.02 5.81
C ASP A 177 -29.68 6.93 6.76
N ASN A 178 -28.78 7.35 7.64
CA ASN A 178 -28.13 6.50 8.63
C ASN A 178 -28.38 7.00 10.06
N GLY A 179 -29.36 7.91 10.25
CA GLY A 179 -29.70 8.51 11.53
C GLY A 179 -28.72 9.58 12.03
N LYS A 180 -27.67 9.91 11.25
CA LYS A 180 -26.67 10.94 11.55
C LYS A 180 -27.04 12.29 10.92
N SER A 181 -26.31 13.35 11.27
CA SER A 181 -26.49 14.64 10.62
C SER A 181 -26.13 14.55 9.12
N ARG A 182 -26.72 15.45 8.31
CA ARG A 182 -26.60 15.44 6.84
C ARG A 182 -25.16 15.33 6.34
N GLU A 183 -24.22 15.89 7.07
CA GLU A 183 -22.79 15.91 6.69
C GLU A 183 -22.13 14.52 6.71
N PHE A 184 -22.73 13.52 7.37
CA PHE A 184 -22.23 12.15 7.46
C PHE A 184 -23.07 11.15 6.65
N THR A 185 -23.87 11.61 5.69
CA THR A 185 -24.81 10.77 4.95
C THR A 185 -24.48 10.63 3.47
N GLU A 186 -23.37 11.21 2.98
CA GLU A 186 -22.98 11.18 1.57
C GLU A 186 -22.00 10.04 1.30
N TYR A 187 -22.32 9.22 0.31
CA TYR A 187 -21.55 8.02 -0.06
C TYR A 187 -21.44 7.91 -1.57
N VAL A 188 -20.33 7.32 -2.04
CA VAL A 188 -20.30 6.72 -3.38
C VAL A 188 -21.12 5.45 -3.35
N THR A 189 -21.94 5.24 -4.37
CA THR A 189 -22.77 4.03 -4.53
C THR A 189 -22.51 3.37 -5.88
N THR A 190 -23.02 2.14 -6.06
CA THR A 190 -22.81 1.33 -7.26
C THR A 190 -23.06 2.10 -8.55
N GLY A 191 -22.07 2.09 -9.46
CA GLY A 191 -22.13 2.70 -10.80
C GLY A 191 -22.02 4.24 -10.82
N GLU A 192 -22.04 4.90 -9.67
CA GLU A 192 -22.11 6.36 -9.60
C GLU A 192 -20.82 7.04 -10.09
N ILE A 193 -19.66 6.40 -9.92
CA ILE A 193 -18.38 6.94 -10.40
C ILE A 193 -18.38 6.97 -11.94
N ALA A 194 -18.68 5.85 -12.59
CA ALA A 194 -18.73 5.75 -14.06
C ALA A 194 -19.67 6.80 -14.67
N ASP A 195 -20.89 6.89 -14.14
CA ASP A 195 -21.89 7.89 -14.56
C ASP A 195 -21.41 9.33 -14.41
N ARG A 196 -20.59 9.62 -13.40
CA ARG A 196 -20.08 10.96 -13.14
C ARG A 196 -18.87 11.30 -14.00
N LEU A 197 -17.98 10.33 -14.25
CA LEU A 197 -16.86 10.48 -15.17
C LEU A 197 -17.39 10.81 -16.58
N GLU A 198 -18.39 10.05 -17.05
CA GLU A 198 -19.03 10.31 -18.36
C GLU A 198 -19.64 11.73 -18.43
N ARG A 199 -20.41 12.13 -17.42
CA ARG A 199 -21.02 13.46 -17.38
C ARG A 199 -20.01 14.60 -17.30
N ALA A 200 -18.88 14.38 -16.63
CA ALA A 200 -17.81 15.36 -16.52
C ALA A 200 -16.88 15.34 -17.74
N ASN A 201 -17.03 14.37 -18.65
CA ASN A 201 -16.13 14.11 -19.76
C ASN A 201 -14.67 13.89 -19.28
N TYR A 202 -14.52 13.15 -18.17
CA TYR A 202 -13.22 12.69 -17.67
C TYR A 202 -12.94 11.27 -18.17
N SER A 203 -11.67 11.01 -18.50
CA SER A 203 -11.24 9.65 -18.85
C SER A 203 -11.34 8.72 -17.64
N SER A 204 -11.79 7.49 -17.88
CA SER A 204 -11.65 6.36 -16.93
C SER A 204 -10.30 5.66 -17.03
N GLU A 205 -9.52 5.94 -18.07
CA GLU A 205 -8.18 5.42 -18.28
C GLU A 205 -7.13 6.48 -17.92
N TYR A 206 -5.91 6.04 -17.65
CA TYR A 206 -4.78 6.93 -17.36
C TYR A 206 -4.61 7.99 -18.45
N THR A 207 -4.22 9.18 -18.04
CA THR A 207 -4.02 10.35 -18.92
C THR A 207 -2.54 10.55 -19.24
N ASP A 208 -2.23 11.56 -20.07
CA ASP A 208 -0.85 11.96 -20.39
C ASP A 208 -0.09 12.50 -19.16
N TYR A 209 -0.75 12.67 -18.03
CA TYR A 209 -0.15 13.10 -16.75
C TYR A 209 0.29 11.95 -15.87
N TYR A 210 -0.05 10.70 -16.22
CA TYR A 210 0.42 9.54 -15.49
C TYR A 210 1.90 9.27 -15.78
N GLU A 211 2.74 9.36 -14.76
CA GLU A 211 4.18 9.19 -14.88
C GLU A 211 4.66 7.73 -14.72
N GLY A 212 3.72 6.80 -14.62
CA GLY A 212 3.99 5.37 -14.41
C GLY A 212 3.75 4.90 -12.98
N PRO A 213 4.05 3.61 -12.68
CA PRO A 213 3.84 3.05 -11.35
C PRO A 213 4.57 3.83 -10.27
N HIS A 214 3.85 4.17 -9.19
CA HIS A 214 4.40 4.87 -8.04
C HIS A 214 5.35 3.97 -7.23
N TRP A 215 5.10 2.66 -7.18
CA TRP A 215 5.79 1.72 -6.31
C TRP A 215 6.57 0.67 -7.07
N THR A 216 7.67 0.23 -6.46
CA THR A 216 8.35 -1.01 -6.81
C THR A 216 8.03 -2.06 -5.74
N PHE A 217 7.72 -3.29 -6.16
CA PHE A 217 7.35 -4.37 -5.26
C PHE A 217 8.35 -5.52 -5.29
N ALA A 218 8.54 -6.16 -4.14
CA ALA A 218 9.27 -7.41 -4.02
C ALA A 218 8.48 -8.55 -4.68
N SER A 219 9.18 -9.61 -5.06
CA SER A 219 8.53 -10.85 -5.50
C SER A 219 7.82 -11.51 -4.32
N GLU A 220 6.65 -12.10 -4.56
CA GLU A 220 5.94 -12.89 -3.53
C GLU A 220 6.76 -14.07 -3.01
N ASN A 221 7.62 -14.65 -3.87
CA ASN A 221 8.50 -15.77 -3.50
C ASN A 221 9.78 -15.29 -2.77
N ASP A 222 10.06 -13.99 -2.76
CA ASP A 222 11.21 -13.36 -2.10
C ASP A 222 10.77 -11.99 -1.56
N PRO A 223 9.93 -11.96 -0.51
CA PRO A 223 9.42 -10.73 0.06
C PRO A 223 10.55 -9.93 0.72
N MET A 224 10.37 -8.61 0.79
CA MET A 224 11.28 -7.72 1.48
C MET A 224 11.29 -8.04 2.98
N ASP A 225 12.44 -8.47 3.47
CA ASP A 225 12.71 -8.67 4.88
C ASP A 225 13.51 -7.47 5.43
N LEU A 226 12.83 -6.59 6.16
CA LEU A 226 13.46 -5.44 6.79
C LEU A 226 14.47 -5.83 7.87
N GLY A 227 14.41 -7.05 8.42
CA GLY A 227 15.39 -7.55 9.38
C GLY A 227 16.82 -7.67 8.82
N THR A 228 17.01 -7.56 7.52
CA THR A 228 18.32 -7.56 6.87
C THR A 228 19.02 -6.19 6.89
N PHE A 229 18.31 -5.12 7.23
CA PHE A 229 18.87 -3.77 7.33
C PHE A 229 19.55 -3.54 8.67
N SER A 230 20.65 -2.76 8.68
CA SER A 230 21.45 -2.54 9.88
C SER A 230 20.76 -1.68 10.95
N ASP A 231 19.82 -0.86 10.55
CA ASP A 231 19.01 0.07 11.36
C ASP A 231 17.58 -0.43 11.60
N SER A 232 17.33 -1.72 11.28
CA SER A 232 16.04 -2.37 11.52
C SER A 232 15.75 -2.51 13.02
N GLU A 233 14.51 -2.27 13.39
CA GLU A 233 13.98 -2.52 14.74
C GLU A 233 12.68 -3.31 14.70
N ASP A 234 12.35 -4.00 15.79
CA ASP A 234 11.06 -4.67 15.92
C ASP A 234 9.93 -3.63 15.93
N CYS A 235 8.86 -3.92 15.21
CA CYS A 235 7.71 -3.04 15.15
C CYS A 235 6.41 -3.86 15.08
N THR A 236 5.88 -4.24 16.25
CA THR A 236 4.58 -4.93 16.34
C THR A 236 3.43 -4.00 16.70
N TYR A 237 3.74 -2.74 17.01
CA TYR A 237 2.75 -1.74 17.38
C TYR A 237 3.20 -0.33 16.98
N VAL A 238 2.29 0.42 16.40
CA VAL A 238 2.46 1.84 16.05
C VAL A 238 1.34 2.66 16.69
N ASP A 239 1.69 3.67 17.50
CA ASP A 239 0.76 4.67 18.02
C ASP A 239 1.05 6.01 17.33
N LEU A 240 0.11 6.45 16.53
CA LEU A 240 0.25 7.65 15.72
C LEU A 240 -0.13 8.90 16.52
N PRO A 241 0.61 10.00 16.38
CA PRO A 241 0.35 11.22 17.14
C PRO A 241 -0.85 12.01 16.56
N PHE A 242 -1.99 11.33 16.44
CA PHE A 242 -3.28 11.88 16.04
C PHE A 242 -4.22 11.97 17.24
N PRO A 243 -4.18 13.07 18.02
CA PRO A 243 -4.80 13.12 19.35
C PRO A 243 -6.31 13.00 19.32
N HIS A 244 -6.97 13.35 18.20
CA HIS A 244 -8.41 13.19 18.05
C HIS A 244 -8.79 11.73 17.79
N ASN A 245 -8.17 11.13 16.79
CA ASN A 245 -8.53 9.79 16.31
C ASN A 245 -7.90 8.69 17.15
N ARG A 246 -6.72 8.91 17.73
CA ARG A 246 -5.92 7.89 18.43
C ARG A 246 -5.74 6.67 17.55
N SER A 247 -5.18 6.92 16.36
CA SER A 247 -4.96 5.90 15.36
C SER A 247 -3.78 5.01 15.78
N GLU A 248 -4.03 3.72 15.83
CA GLU A 248 -3.07 2.69 16.24
C GLU A 248 -3.06 1.57 15.20
N LEU A 249 -1.90 0.92 15.03
CA LEU A 249 -1.77 -0.26 14.18
C LEU A 249 -1.05 -1.36 14.96
N GLU A 250 -1.63 -2.55 14.97
CA GLU A 250 -1.09 -3.74 15.64
C GLU A 250 -0.75 -4.82 14.62
N TYR A 251 0.46 -5.36 14.68
CA TYR A 251 0.89 -6.42 13.78
C TYR A 251 0.25 -7.75 14.16
N ASP A 252 -0.41 -8.36 13.19
CA ASP A 252 -0.96 -9.70 13.27
C ASP A 252 -0.07 -10.68 12.49
N GLU A 253 0.63 -11.56 13.21
CA GLU A 253 1.55 -12.54 12.62
C GLU A 253 0.85 -13.57 11.73
N GLU A 254 -0.45 -13.88 11.98
CA GLU A 254 -1.18 -14.88 11.22
C GLU A 254 -1.51 -14.36 9.80
N SER A 255 -1.94 -13.12 9.69
CA SER A 255 -2.23 -12.48 8.40
C SER A 255 -1.03 -11.76 7.78
N ASN A 256 0.07 -11.61 8.53
CA ASN A 256 1.23 -10.79 8.16
C ASN A 256 0.84 -9.35 7.78
N THR A 257 -0.10 -8.76 8.52
CA THR A 257 -0.60 -7.40 8.28
C THR A 257 -0.70 -6.61 9.58
N TYR A 258 -0.82 -5.30 9.46
CA TYR A 258 -1.09 -4.39 10.55
C TYR A 258 -2.58 -4.06 10.58
N LEU A 259 -3.25 -4.47 11.67
CA LEU A 259 -4.65 -4.20 11.93
C LEU A 259 -4.83 -2.76 12.43
N TYR A 260 -5.73 -2.01 11.80
CA TYR A 260 -5.95 -0.61 12.16
C TYR A 260 -7.03 -0.45 13.23
N TYR A 261 -6.74 0.43 14.19
CA TYR A 261 -7.62 0.83 15.28
C TYR A 261 -7.72 2.35 15.35
N GLU A 262 -8.87 2.84 15.80
CA GLU A 262 -9.06 4.25 16.13
C GLU A 262 -10.12 4.40 17.22
N TYR A 263 -10.05 5.48 17.99
CA TYR A 263 -10.94 5.72 19.14
C TYR A 263 -10.98 4.55 20.13
N GLY A 264 -9.89 3.76 20.20
CA GLY A 264 -9.78 2.57 21.06
C GLY A 264 -10.61 1.38 20.60
N LYS A 265 -10.93 1.26 19.31
CA LYS A 265 -11.71 0.16 18.71
C LYS A 265 -11.08 -0.26 17.37
N ALA A 266 -11.23 -1.54 17.04
CA ALA A 266 -10.98 -2.03 15.70
C ALA A 266 -11.84 -1.25 14.69
N HIS A 267 -11.21 -0.80 13.61
CA HIS A 267 -11.91 -0.15 12.51
C HIS A 267 -12.47 -1.20 11.56
N ILE A 268 -13.78 -1.34 11.50
CA ILE A 268 -14.46 -2.33 10.68
C ILE A 268 -15.14 -1.70 9.48
N ASP A 269 -15.22 -2.45 8.39
CA ASP A 269 -15.90 -2.07 7.15
C ASP A 269 -17.26 -2.74 7.07
N LEU A 270 -18.32 -1.95 7.16
CA LEU A 270 -19.70 -2.46 7.12
C LEU A 270 -20.14 -2.91 5.71
N ALA A 271 -19.43 -2.52 4.65
CA ALA A 271 -19.71 -2.97 3.29
C ALA A 271 -19.03 -4.30 2.95
N ASN A 272 -18.13 -4.80 3.80
CA ASN A 272 -17.36 -6.02 3.59
C ASN A 272 -17.38 -6.91 4.84
N ASP A 273 -18.53 -7.48 5.17
CA ASP A 273 -18.73 -8.48 6.24
C ASP A 273 -18.12 -8.10 7.61
N ASN A 274 -18.01 -6.82 7.91
CA ASN A 274 -17.34 -6.26 9.08
C ASN A 274 -15.85 -6.62 9.16
N LYS A 275 -15.18 -6.81 8.03
CA LYS A 275 -13.74 -7.04 7.96
C LYS A 275 -13.00 -5.85 8.58
N GLN A 276 -12.00 -6.14 9.41
CA GLN A 276 -11.14 -5.10 9.97
C GLN A 276 -10.22 -4.55 8.89
N LEU A 277 -9.98 -3.24 8.92
CA LEU A 277 -9.02 -2.57 8.05
C LEU A 277 -7.59 -3.01 8.41
N ALA A 278 -6.84 -3.46 7.41
CA ALA A 278 -5.50 -4.03 7.58
C ALA A 278 -4.58 -3.68 6.41
N PHE A 279 -3.28 -3.60 6.67
CA PHE A 279 -2.26 -3.18 5.70
C PHE A 279 -1.00 -4.03 5.81
N THR A 280 -0.40 -4.36 4.67
CA THR A 280 0.89 -5.06 4.62
C THR A 280 2.04 -4.08 4.84
N ASN A 281 1.93 -2.87 4.27
CA ASN A 281 2.97 -1.86 4.30
C ASN A 281 2.48 -0.61 5.03
N LEU A 282 3.32 -0.05 5.90
CA LEU A 282 3.08 1.25 6.53
C LEU A 282 4.21 2.21 6.17
N ILE A 283 3.87 3.43 5.80
CA ILE A 283 4.80 4.54 5.64
C ILE A 283 4.38 5.66 6.58
N ILE A 284 5.27 6.03 7.50
CA ILE A 284 5.03 7.14 8.41
C ILE A 284 5.91 8.30 7.96
N GLN A 285 5.30 9.28 7.30
CA GLN A 285 5.99 10.41 6.68
C GLN A 285 5.95 11.64 7.57
N LYS A 286 7.13 12.11 8.01
CA LYS A 286 7.27 13.37 8.73
C LYS A 286 7.29 14.53 7.74
N ALA A 287 6.41 15.52 7.93
CA ALA A 287 6.38 16.71 7.09
C ALA A 287 6.00 17.96 7.87
N VAL A 288 6.37 19.12 7.33
CA VAL A 288 6.02 20.43 7.90
C VAL A 288 4.54 20.68 7.71
N LEU A 289 3.82 20.87 8.82
CA LEU A 289 2.39 21.16 8.83
C LEU A 289 2.13 22.60 9.19
N ASN A 290 1.49 23.35 8.30
CA ASN A 290 1.13 24.73 8.49
C ASN A 290 -0.36 24.92 8.67
N LYS A 291 -0.72 25.78 9.63
CA LYS A 291 -2.07 26.33 9.72
C LYS A 291 -2.26 27.36 8.60
N PHE A 292 -3.27 27.16 7.77
CA PHE A 292 -3.51 28.00 6.61
C PHE A 292 -4.19 29.32 6.97
N ASP A 293 -5.12 29.29 7.93
CA ASP A 293 -5.89 30.45 8.38
C ASP A 293 -6.39 30.31 9.82
N GLU A 294 -7.15 31.33 10.27
CA GLU A 294 -7.75 31.36 11.62
C GLU A 294 -8.87 30.31 11.82
N ASN A 295 -9.45 29.77 10.72
CA ASN A 295 -10.44 28.70 10.81
C ASN A 295 -9.81 27.33 11.15
N GLY A 296 -8.48 27.27 11.18
CA GLY A 296 -7.75 26.07 11.56
C GLY A 296 -7.55 25.07 10.41
N TYR A 297 -7.77 25.48 9.17
CA TYR A 297 -7.42 24.64 8.02
C TYR A 297 -5.91 24.41 7.95
N MET A 298 -5.52 23.16 7.71
CA MET A 298 -4.14 22.72 7.71
C MET A 298 -3.70 22.32 6.29
N GLN A 299 -2.40 22.48 6.03
CA GLN A 299 -1.75 22.05 4.80
C GLN A 299 -0.34 21.56 5.12
N PHE A 300 0.00 20.38 4.62
CA PHE A 300 1.37 19.91 4.60
C PHE A 300 2.18 20.57 3.48
N ASN A 301 3.43 20.89 3.75
CA ASN A 301 4.39 21.26 2.73
C ASN A 301 4.98 19.98 2.15
N LEU A 302 4.73 19.71 0.88
CA LEU A 302 5.19 18.52 0.20
C LEU A 302 5.99 18.85 -1.08
N ILE A 303 5.59 19.89 -1.81
CA ILE A 303 6.14 20.21 -3.13
C ILE A 303 7.52 20.87 -3.01
N ASN A 304 8.53 20.32 -3.71
CA ASN A 304 9.94 20.65 -3.61
C ASN A 304 10.49 20.52 -2.17
N GLU A 305 9.99 19.53 -1.45
CA GLU A 305 10.36 19.25 -0.06
C GLU A 305 10.92 17.83 0.07
N SER A 306 11.58 17.61 1.20
CA SER A 306 12.10 16.31 1.62
C SER A 306 12.05 16.19 3.14
N GLY A 307 12.16 14.98 3.66
CA GLY A 307 12.12 14.76 5.09
C GLY A 307 12.47 13.33 5.50
N GLU A 308 12.16 13.01 6.74
CA GLU A 308 12.40 11.71 7.38
C GLU A 308 11.09 10.94 7.49
N GLY A 309 11.18 9.63 7.70
CA GLY A 309 10.03 8.78 7.94
C GLY A 309 10.43 7.39 8.42
N TYR A 310 9.46 6.50 8.46
CA TYR A 310 9.65 5.07 8.68
C TYR A 310 8.92 4.28 7.60
N TYR A 311 9.55 3.22 7.12
CA TYR A 311 8.91 2.14 6.39
C TYR A 311 8.79 0.92 7.30
N ILE A 312 7.59 0.32 7.35
CA ILE A 312 7.25 -0.74 8.30
C ILE A 312 6.52 -1.85 7.54
N THR A 313 7.00 -3.08 7.65
CA THR A 313 6.35 -4.29 7.10
C THR A 313 6.89 -5.53 7.82
N GLY A 314 6.12 -6.63 7.88
CA GLY A 314 6.57 -7.90 8.43
C GLY A 314 7.02 -7.84 9.89
N GLY A 315 6.39 -7.00 10.72
CA GLY A 315 6.76 -6.85 12.14
C GLY A 315 8.05 -6.07 12.38
N LYS A 316 8.60 -5.37 11.36
CA LYS A 316 9.86 -4.62 11.41
C LYS A 316 9.69 -3.21 10.87
N ALA A 317 10.56 -2.30 11.32
CA ALA A 317 10.64 -0.92 10.86
C ALA A 317 12.08 -0.55 10.49
N ILE A 318 12.24 0.29 9.48
CA ILE A 318 13.48 0.98 9.16
C ILE A 318 13.22 2.49 9.02
N PRO A 319 14.17 3.35 9.42
CA PRO A 319 14.13 4.76 9.09
C PRO A 319 14.32 4.96 7.59
N ILE A 320 13.60 5.91 7.03
CA ILE A 320 13.67 6.28 5.61
C ILE A 320 13.78 7.79 5.45
N THR A 321 14.16 8.22 4.27
CA THR A 321 14.00 9.61 3.82
C THR A 321 13.01 9.66 2.67
N TRP A 322 12.39 10.82 2.46
CA TRP A 322 11.48 11.03 1.33
C TRP A 322 11.78 12.36 0.63
N GLU A 323 11.42 12.43 -0.63
CA GLU A 323 11.44 13.66 -1.43
C GLU A 323 10.26 13.70 -2.41
N LYS A 324 9.81 14.91 -2.73
CA LYS A 324 8.76 15.15 -3.70
C LYS A 324 9.06 16.42 -4.48
N GLY A 325 9.07 16.32 -5.81
CA GLY A 325 9.26 17.45 -6.72
C GLY A 325 7.97 18.22 -6.98
N THR A 326 7.15 17.74 -7.89
CA THR A 326 5.92 18.39 -8.34
C THR A 326 4.64 17.69 -7.83
N ASP A 327 3.47 18.20 -8.21
CA ASP A 327 2.18 17.59 -7.83
C ASP A 327 1.98 16.21 -8.50
N THR A 328 2.48 16.01 -9.74
CA THR A 328 2.29 14.79 -10.53
C THR A 328 3.39 13.76 -10.32
N GLU A 329 4.60 14.21 -9.97
CA GLU A 329 5.70 13.29 -9.66
C GLU A 329 5.42 12.48 -8.40
N PRO A 330 5.63 11.15 -8.42
CA PRO A 330 5.55 10.33 -7.24
C PRO A 330 6.44 10.82 -6.11
N THR A 331 5.94 10.78 -4.88
CA THR A 331 6.80 10.91 -3.70
C THR A 331 7.74 9.72 -3.64
N LYS A 332 9.05 9.97 -3.55
CA LYS A 332 10.07 8.92 -3.49
C LYS A 332 10.55 8.72 -2.06
N TYR A 333 10.78 7.46 -1.70
CA TYR A 333 11.22 7.05 -0.37
C TYR A 333 12.49 6.22 -0.48
N TYR A 334 13.48 6.47 0.38
CA TYR A 334 14.80 5.86 0.29
C TYR A 334 15.25 5.30 1.64
N ASP A 335 15.96 4.16 1.59
CA ASP A 335 16.63 3.54 2.73
C ASP A 335 17.90 4.31 3.15
N GLU A 336 18.60 3.81 4.18
CA GLU A 336 19.86 4.38 4.69
C GLU A 336 20.98 4.44 3.65
N ASN A 337 20.91 3.62 2.60
CA ASN A 337 21.90 3.55 1.53
C ASN A 337 21.55 4.42 0.33
N GLY A 338 20.39 5.08 0.36
CA GLY A 338 19.85 5.91 -0.72
C GLY A 338 19.23 5.08 -1.86
N ASN A 339 18.88 3.82 -1.63
CA ASN A 339 18.09 3.04 -2.56
C ASN A 339 16.61 3.33 -2.35
N GLU A 340 15.82 3.42 -3.41
CA GLU A 340 14.36 3.51 -3.31
C GLU A 340 13.82 2.26 -2.61
N ILE A 341 12.90 2.43 -1.64
CA ILE A 341 12.31 1.31 -0.93
C ILE A 341 11.50 0.40 -1.85
N ILE A 342 11.46 -0.87 -1.51
CA ILE A 342 10.68 -1.89 -2.21
C ILE A 342 9.58 -2.35 -1.26
N LEU A 343 8.32 -2.28 -1.70
CA LEU A 343 7.17 -2.70 -0.90
C LEU A 343 6.91 -4.20 -1.02
N ASN A 344 6.27 -4.78 0.00
CA ASN A 344 5.70 -6.12 -0.09
C ASN A 344 4.33 -6.08 -0.78
N THR A 345 3.96 -7.17 -1.45
CA THR A 345 2.63 -7.33 -2.06
C THR A 345 1.54 -7.14 -1.02
N GLY A 346 0.57 -6.26 -1.31
CA GLY A 346 -0.55 -5.94 -0.45
C GLY A 346 -0.77 -4.44 -0.26
N LYS A 347 -1.75 -4.10 0.56
CA LYS A 347 -2.22 -2.73 0.78
C LYS A 347 -1.24 -1.89 1.58
N THR A 348 -1.23 -0.58 1.29
CA THR A 348 -0.33 0.37 1.95
C THR A 348 -1.12 1.43 2.73
N TYR A 349 -0.68 1.70 3.96
CA TYR A 349 -1.14 2.82 4.77
C TYR A 349 -0.04 3.88 4.87
N ILE A 350 -0.40 5.15 4.67
CA ILE A 350 0.54 6.26 4.72
C ILE A 350 0.01 7.31 5.70
N ALA A 351 0.73 7.54 6.80
CA ALA A 351 0.43 8.61 7.75
C ALA A 351 1.31 9.84 7.50
N LEU A 352 0.68 11.00 7.26
CA LEU A 352 1.41 12.27 7.26
C LEU A 352 1.42 12.85 8.67
N VAL A 353 2.58 12.78 9.31
CA VAL A 353 2.78 13.24 10.69
C VAL A 353 3.48 14.59 10.72
N SER A 354 2.91 15.52 11.47
CA SER A 354 3.50 16.86 11.68
C SER A 354 4.85 16.77 12.40
N GLU A 355 5.83 17.54 11.93
CA GLU A 355 7.13 17.70 12.59
C GLU A 355 7.01 18.10 14.06
N LYS A 356 5.94 18.80 14.44
CA LYS A 356 5.70 19.24 15.82
C LYS A 356 5.27 18.14 16.75
N ARG A 357 4.67 17.08 16.19
CA ARG A 357 4.20 15.90 16.94
C ARG A 357 5.05 14.67 16.74
N TRP A 358 6.10 14.76 15.92
CA TRP A 358 6.96 13.64 15.57
C TRP A 358 7.53 12.89 16.78
N SER A 359 7.89 13.65 17.83
CA SER A 359 8.41 13.04 19.08
C SER A 359 7.37 12.30 19.91
N GLU A 360 6.09 12.37 19.54
CA GLU A 360 4.99 11.65 20.18
C GLU A 360 4.68 10.31 19.46
N LEU A 361 5.24 10.10 18.25
CA LEU A 361 5.15 8.84 17.52
C LEU A 361 5.81 7.72 18.35
N LEU A 362 5.11 6.60 18.50
CA LEU A 362 5.61 5.43 19.20
C LEU A 362 5.63 4.23 18.25
N ILE A 363 6.79 3.63 18.09
CA ILE A 363 7.04 2.38 17.37
C ILE A 363 7.60 1.38 18.38
N LYS A 364 7.04 0.15 18.43
CA LYS A 364 7.45 -0.90 19.40
C LYS A 364 7.47 -2.27 18.73
#